data_ffb5b9532b11ea8568698055097c5217
#
_entry.id   ffb5b9532b11ea8568698055097c5217
#
_cell.length_a   1.000
_cell.length_b   1.000
_cell.length_c   1.000
_cell.angle_alpha   90.00
_cell.angle_beta   90.00
_cell.angle_gamma   90.00
#
_symmetry.space_group_name_H-M   'P 1'
#
loop_
_entity.id
_entity.type
_entity.pdbx_description
1 polymer ?
#
loop_
_entity_poly.entity_id
_entity_poly.type
_entity_poly.pdbx_seq_one_letter_code
_entity_poly.pdbx_strand_id
1 'polypeptide(L)'
;MSALPNDLRTFALNDSDTQETREWMDALSAVIEAEGPDRAHYLLEQLLEHARENSIDMPFSANTGYVNTIEPDQEAHCPGNLEIEERLRAYMRWNAMAMVVKANRHNPEDGGDLGGHIGSFASLAHMFGAGFNHFWHAESENHGGDCIYIQGHVSPGVYARAYLEGRLTEEQLLNFRQEVDGKGLSSYPHPKLMPEFWQFPTVSMGLGPLMAIYQARFLKYLQARGIANTENRKVWVFCGDGEMDEVESLGAIGLAARENLDNLIFVVNCNLQRLDGPVRGNGKIVQELESEFRGSGWNVIKLLWGSDWDPLLARDKDGALRRIMMETVDGDYQAFKANDGAYVRKHFFGRDPKTLEMVAHMSDDDIWNLRRGGHDPQKVYAAYHQAVNHKGQPTVLLIKTVKGFGMGKSGEGKNTVHQTKKLTDEDIKIFRDRFNLPIPDSELPKIPFYKPADDTPEMRYLHERRK
;
A
#
# COMPACT_ATOMS: atom_id res chain seq x y z
N MET A 1 -18.25 -19.08 6.45
CA MET A 1 -17.71 -20.46 6.33
C MET A 1 -17.67 -20.77 4.85
N SER A 2 -16.59 -20.44 4.18
CA SER A 2 -16.28 -20.97 2.86
C SER A 2 -14.91 -21.63 3.01
N ALA A 3 -14.94 -22.92 3.35
CA ALA A 3 -13.77 -23.75 3.16
C ALA A 3 -13.45 -23.72 1.67
N LEU A 4 -12.20 -23.46 1.32
CA LEU A 4 -11.69 -23.78 -0.01
C LEU A 4 -12.15 -25.20 -0.35
N PRO A 5 -12.65 -25.44 -1.55
CA PRO A 5 -13.08 -26.78 -1.94
C PRO A 5 -11.93 -27.74 -1.66
N ASN A 6 -12.23 -28.84 -0.99
CA ASN A 6 -11.29 -29.94 -0.75
C ASN A 6 -10.70 -30.54 -2.03
N ASP A 7 -11.21 -30.15 -3.18
CA ASP A 7 -10.87 -30.65 -4.50
C ASP A 7 -9.44 -30.36 -4.94
N LEU A 8 -8.85 -29.22 -4.54
CA LEU A 8 -7.44 -28.92 -4.85
C LEU A 8 -6.43 -29.81 -4.08
N ARG A 9 -6.85 -30.37 -2.93
CA ARG A 9 -6.04 -31.39 -2.21
C ARG A 9 -6.21 -32.79 -2.79
N THR A 10 -7.33 -33.07 -3.42
CA THR A 10 -7.65 -34.38 -3.97
C THR A 10 -6.87 -34.68 -5.26
N PHE A 11 -6.59 -33.67 -6.10
CA PHE A 11 -5.77 -33.85 -7.30
C PHE A 11 -4.29 -34.13 -6.98
N ALA A 12 -3.71 -33.50 -5.95
CA ALA A 12 -2.34 -33.76 -5.52
C ALA A 12 -2.13 -35.15 -4.87
N LEU A 13 -3.21 -35.81 -4.45
CA LEU A 13 -3.18 -37.13 -3.80
C LEU A 13 -3.35 -38.30 -4.78
N ASN A 14 -3.69 -38.04 -6.05
CA ASN A 14 -3.98 -39.05 -7.07
C ASN A 14 -3.16 -38.89 -8.34
N ASP A 15 -1.91 -38.40 -8.24
CA ASP A 15 -0.99 -38.40 -9.36
C ASP A 15 -0.70 -39.85 -9.79
N SER A 16 -1.25 -40.25 -10.93
CA SER A 16 -1.14 -41.59 -11.46
C SER A 16 0.22 -41.86 -12.13
N ASP A 17 0.96 -40.82 -12.48
CA ASP A 17 2.30 -40.89 -13.05
C ASP A 17 3.17 -39.70 -12.62
N THR A 18 3.80 -39.86 -11.48
CA THR A 18 4.68 -38.83 -10.90
C THR A 18 5.93 -38.56 -11.73
N GLN A 19 6.31 -39.49 -12.59
CA GLN A 19 7.43 -39.28 -13.51
C GLN A 19 7.03 -38.37 -14.65
N GLU A 20 5.91 -38.64 -15.34
CA GLU A 20 5.38 -37.79 -16.40
C GLU A 20 5.13 -36.36 -15.90
N THR A 21 4.51 -36.21 -14.72
CA THR A 21 4.29 -34.91 -14.11
C THR A 21 5.60 -34.14 -13.92
N ARG A 22 6.65 -34.82 -13.47
CA ARG A 22 7.97 -34.19 -13.31
C ARG A 22 8.60 -33.79 -14.65
N GLU A 23 8.48 -34.62 -15.67
CA GLU A 23 8.99 -34.34 -17.01
C GLU A 23 8.33 -33.09 -17.61
N TRP A 24 7.01 -32.90 -17.43
CA TRP A 24 6.31 -31.68 -17.83
C TRP A 24 6.79 -30.43 -17.08
N MET A 25 7.01 -30.55 -15.78
CA MET A 25 7.52 -29.43 -14.97
C MET A 25 8.94 -29.06 -15.34
N ASP A 26 9.82 -30.06 -15.58
CA ASP A 26 11.20 -29.85 -16.00
C ASP A 26 11.27 -29.21 -17.41
N ALA A 27 10.39 -29.62 -18.33
CA ALA A 27 10.30 -29.05 -19.67
C ALA A 27 9.89 -27.56 -19.60
N LEU A 28 8.90 -27.20 -18.79
CA LEU A 28 8.51 -25.80 -18.60
C LEU A 28 9.62 -24.98 -17.96
N SER A 29 10.33 -25.54 -16.97
CA SER A 29 11.46 -24.89 -16.30
C SER A 29 12.61 -24.64 -17.29
N ALA A 30 12.89 -25.57 -18.16
CA ALA A 30 13.90 -25.41 -19.21
C ALA A 30 13.56 -24.29 -20.21
N VAL A 31 12.28 -24.15 -20.57
CA VAL A 31 11.82 -23.04 -21.42
C VAL A 31 11.98 -21.70 -20.71
N ILE A 32 11.62 -21.60 -19.45
CA ILE A 32 11.79 -20.38 -18.65
C ILE A 32 13.26 -19.98 -18.59
N GLU A 33 14.15 -20.95 -18.37
CA GLU A 33 15.59 -20.70 -18.27
C GLU A 33 16.23 -20.31 -19.61
N ALA A 34 15.83 -20.96 -20.71
CA ALA A 34 16.44 -20.78 -22.04
C ALA A 34 15.86 -19.61 -22.84
N GLU A 35 14.54 -19.39 -22.76
CA GLU A 35 13.81 -18.46 -23.63
C GLU A 35 13.07 -17.36 -22.84
N GLY A 36 13.03 -17.46 -21.52
CA GLY A 36 12.43 -16.48 -20.64
C GLY A 36 10.92 -16.67 -20.40
N PRO A 37 10.34 -15.84 -19.50
CA PRO A 37 8.97 -15.98 -19.03
C PRO A 37 7.91 -15.74 -20.12
N ASP A 38 8.18 -14.89 -21.11
CA ASP A 38 7.22 -14.58 -22.19
C ASP A 38 6.95 -15.80 -23.08
N ARG A 39 8.00 -16.58 -23.38
CA ARG A 39 7.84 -17.81 -24.13
C ARG A 39 7.09 -18.89 -23.36
N ALA A 40 7.39 -19.03 -22.06
CA ALA A 40 6.68 -19.94 -21.18
C ALA A 40 5.19 -19.55 -21.07
N HIS A 41 4.89 -18.26 -20.96
CA HIS A 41 3.53 -17.75 -20.95
C HIS A 41 2.78 -18.13 -22.24
N TYR A 42 3.38 -17.90 -23.42
CA TYR A 42 2.79 -18.28 -24.69
C TYR A 42 2.48 -19.77 -24.78
N LEU A 43 3.41 -20.63 -24.33
CA LEU A 43 3.20 -22.07 -24.36
C LEU A 43 2.06 -22.50 -23.43
N LEU A 44 1.98 -21.91 -22.24
CA LEU A 44 0.87 -22.16 -21.31
C LEU A 44 -0.47 -21.73 -21.92
N GLU A 45 -0.54 -20.58 -22.60
CA GLU A 45 -1.76 -20.15 -23.30
C GLU A 45 -2.17 -21.16 -24.39
N GLN A 46 -1.23 -21.67 -25.19
CA GLN A 46 -1.50 -22.68 -26.21
C GLN A 46 -2.00 -24.01 -25.61
N LEU A 47 -1.40 -24.43 -24.48
CA LEU A 47 -1.85 -25.64 -23.78
C LEU A 47 -3.26 -25.47 -23.21
N LEU A 48 -3.56 -24.30 -22.63
CA LEU A 48 -4.89 -23.98 -22.12
C LEU A 48 -5.94 -23.94 -23.25
N GLU A 49 -5.60 -23.37 -24.40
CA GLU A 49 -6.51 -23.36 -25.57
C GLU A 49 -6.76 -24.77 -26.09
N HIS A 50 -5.71 -25.58 -26.21
CA HIS A 50 -5.84 -26.98 -26.61
C HIS A 50 -6.70 -27.79 -25.61
N ALA A 51 -6.55 -27.52 -24.31
CA ALA A 51 -7.39 -28.13 -23.29
C ALA A 51 -8.88 -27.74 -23.45
N ARG A 52 -9.17 -26.46 -23.75
CA ARG A 52 -10.53 -25.97 -24.03
C ARG A 52 -11.15 -26.67 -25.25
N GLU A 53 -10.41 -26.74 -26.35
CA GLU A 53 -10.85 -27.42 -27.57
C GLU A 53 -11.23 -28.88 -27.33
N ASN A 54 -10.57 -29.53 -26.39
CA ASN A 54 -10.84 -30.91 -25.99
C ASN A 54 -11.84 -31.07 -24.82
N SER A 55 -12.48 -29.96 -24.42
CA SER A 55 -13.48 -29.95 -23.33
C SER A 55 -12.95 -30.50 -22.00
N ILE A 56 -11.67 -30.32 -21.73
CA ILE A 56 -11.04 -30.68 -20.47
C ILE A 56 -11.50 -29.69 -19.39
N ASP A 57 -11.95 -30.16 -18.25
CA ASP A 57 -12.25 -29.33 -17.09
C ASP A 57 -10.94 -28.74 -16.54
N MET A 58 -10.80 -27.43 -16.74
CA MET A 58 -9.52 -26.76 -16.47
C MET A 58 -9.44 -26.28 -15.01
N PRO A 59 -8.31 -26.53 -14.33
CA PRO A 59 -8.09 -25.93 -13.04
C PRO A 59 -8.07 -24.41 -13.18
N PHE A 60 -8.98 -23.74 -12.49
CA PHE A 60 -9.06 -22.28 -12.49
C PHE A 60 -8.46 -21.70 -11.22
N SER A 61 -7.51 -20.78 -11.39
CA SER A 61 -7.09 -19.86 -10.33
C SER A 61 -7.13 -18.44 -10.88
N ALA A 62 -7.92 -17.58 -10.23
CA ALA A 62 -8.02 -16.17 -10.60
C ALA A 62 -6.86 -15.35 -10.07
N ASN A 63 -5.95 -15.94 -9.30
CA ASN A 63 -4.82 -15.25 -8.69
C ASN A 63 -3.49 -15.96 -8.93
N THR A 64 -2.41 -15.19 -8.81
CA THR A 64 -1.03 -15.64 -8.92
C THR A 64 -0.44 -15.94 -7.53
N GLY A 65 0.79 -16.44 -7.46
CA GLY A 65 1.50 -16.68 -6.20
C GLY A 65 1.52 -15.45 -5.27
N TYR A 66 1.67 -15.67 -3.96
CA TYR A 66 1.70 -14.59 -2.97
C TYR A 66 3.08 -13.95 -2.89
N VAL A 67 3.53 -13.41 -4.04
CA VAL A 67 4.81 -12.72 -4.26
C VAL A 67 4.59 -11.41 -5.00
N ASN A 68 5.64 -10.59 -5.12
CA ASN A 68 5.57 -9.36 -5.90
C ASN A 68 5.32 -9.67 -7.38
N THR A 69 4.57 -8.80 -8.06
CA THR A 69 4.34 -8.91 -9.51
C THR A 69 5.57 -8.52 -10.31
N ILE A 70 6.33 -7.52 -9.83
CA ILE A 70 7.55 -7.04 -10.48
C ILE A 70 8.73 -7.80 -9.89
N GLU A 71 9.46 -8.50 -10.75
CA GLU A 71 10.70 -9.17 -10.33
C GLU A 71 11.81 -8.14 -10.06
N PRO A 72 12.77 -8.42 -9.16
CA PRO A 72 13.81 -7.46 -8.76
C PRO A 72 14.64 -6.88 -9.91
N ASP A 73 14.88 -7.65 -10.95
CA ASP A 73 15.62 -7.24 -12.16
C ASP A 73 14.81 -6.39 -13.13
N GLN A 74 13.49 -6.34 -12.97
CA GLN A 74 12.55 -5.54 -13.77
C GLN A 74 12.16 -4.23 -13.07
N GLU A 75 12.63 -4.00 -11.85
CA GLU A 75 12.29 -2.81 -11.07
C GLU A 75 12.93 -1.55 -11.66
N ALA A 76 12.12 -0.56 -12.03
CA ALA A 76 12.62 0.77 -12.36
C ALA A 76 13.31 1.38 -11.13
N HIS A 77 14.53 1.89 -11.32
CA HIS A 77 15.31 2.49 -10.25
C HIS A 77 14.76 3.87 -9.88
N CYS A 78 14.59 4.13 -8.59
CA CYS A 78 14.19 5.45 -8.09
C CYS A 78 15.31 6.48 -8.34
N PRO A 79 15.04 7.57 -9.09
CA PRO A 79 16.04 8.57 -9.38
C PRO A 79 16.28 9.55 -8.22
N GLY A 80 15.47 9.45 -7.14
CA GLY A 80 15.53 10.32 -5.98
C GLY A 80 16.63 9.95 -4.99
N ASN A 81 16.86 10.84 -4.03
CA ASN A 81 17.72 10.56 -2.88
C ASN A 81 16.89 9.90 -1.77
N LEU A 82 16.89 8.56 -1.72
CA LEU A 82 16.09 7.78 -0.78
C LEU A 82 16.38 8.10 0.70
N GLU A 83 17.61 8.50 1.03
CA GLU A 83 17.99 8.88 2.39
C GLU A 83 17.33 10.20 2.82
N ILE A 84 17.38 11.20 1.95
CA ILE A 84 16.68 12.48 2.18
C ILE A 84 15.17 12.26 2.26
N GLU A 85 14.62 11.43 1.38
CA GLU A 85 13.21 11.12 1.37
C GLU A 85 12.76 10.38 2.63
N GLU A 86 13.60 9.50 3.19
CA GLU A 86 13.29 8.85 4.48
C GLU A 86 13.19 9.88 5.61
N ARG A 87 14.09 10.86 5.65
CA ARG A 87 14.02 11.95 6.63
C ARG A 87 12.76 12.81 6.44
N LEU A 88 12.41 13.16 5.21
CA LEU A 88 11.16 13.89 4.93
C LEU A 88 9.92 13.09 5.35
N ARG A 89 9.90 11.78 5.11
CA ARG A 89 8.82 10.90 5.59
C ARG A 89 8.75 10.84 7.11
N ALA A 90 9.89 10.82 7.78
CA ALA A 90 9.96 10.90 9.25
C ALA A 90 9.32 12.19 9.77
N TYR A 91 9.62 13.35 9.14
CA TYR A 91 9.01 14.63 9.50
C TYR A 91 7.51 14.66 9.25
N MET A 92 7.05 14.10 8.13
CA MET A 92 5.62 13.97 7.84
C MET A 92 4.90 13.11 8.88
N ARG A 93 5.48 11.95 9.23
CA ARG A 93 4.91 11.05 10.26
C ARG A 93 4.84 11.74 11.62
N TRP A 94 5.91 12.43 12.00
CA TRP A 94 5.95 13.15 13.27
C TRP A 94 4.87 14.23 13.34
N ASN A 95 4.80 15.11 12.35
CA ASN A 95 3.84 16.21 12.34
C ASN A 95 2.38 15.71 12.29
N ALA A 96 2.12 14.65 11.54
CA ALA A 96 0.80 14.00 11.52
C ALA A 96 0.43 13.43 12.89
N MET A 97 1.35 12.74 13.56
CA MET A 97 1.16 12.23 14.91
C MET A 97 0.99 13.37 15.92
N ALA A 98 1.86 14.38 15.89
CA ALA A 98 1.83 15.53 16.79
C ALA A 98 0.49 16.27 16.69
N MET A 99 -0.03 16.49 15.48
CA MET A 99 -1.32 17.14 15.23
C MET A 99 -2.48 16.39 15.89
N VAL A 100 -2.55 15.07 15.67
CA VAL A 100 -3.62 14.24 16.26
C VAL A 100 -3.50 14.16 17.78
N VAL A 101 -2.29 13.95 18.32
CA VAL A 101 -2.08 13.83 19.77
C VAL A 101 -2.38 15.16 20.49
N LYS A 102 -1.92 16.29 19.93
CA LYS A 102 -2.22 17.62 20.49
C LYS A 102 -3.72 17.88 20.51
N ALA A 103 -4.43 17.63 19.42
CA ALA A 103 -5.87 17.83 19.33
C ALA A 103 -6.65 17.02 20.36
N ASN A 104 -6.15 15.84 20.77
CA ASN A 104 -6.82 14.98 21.75
C ASN A 104 -6.32 15.16 23.20
N ARG A 105 -5.14 15.79 23.41
CA ARG A 105 -4.64 16.12 24.76
C ARG A 105 -5.19 17.45 25.31
N HIS A 106 -5.48 18.40 24.42
CA HIS A 106 -5.93 19.76 24.75
C HIS A 106 -7.44 19.95 24.65
N ASN A 107 -8.21 18.86 24.69
CA ASN A 107 -9.66 18.95 24.54
C ASN A 107 -10.31 19.70 25.71
N PRO A 108 -11.19 20.67 25.42
CA PRO A 108 -11.83 21.50 26.45
C PRO A 108 -12.80 20.72 27.33
N GLU A 109 -13.30 21.37 28.37
CA GLU A 109 -14.06 20.88 29.51
C GLU A 109 -15.29 20.01 29.18
N ASP A 110 -15.72 19.92 27.91
CA ASP A 110 -16.89 19.17 27.50
C ASP A 110 -16.61 17.69 27.10
N GLY A 111 -15.40 17.20 27.29
CA GLY A 111 -15.09 15.77 27.44
C GLY A 111 -15.11 14.88 26.18
N GLY A 112 -15.20 15.42 24.98
CA GLY A 112 -15.15 14.63 23.74
C GLY A 112 -13.75 14.60 23.09
N ASP A 113 -13.28 13.44 22.64
CA ASP A 113 -12.09 13.36 21.82
C ASP A 113 -12.35 13.95 20.41
N LEU A 114 -11.48 14.84 19.92
CA LEU A 114 -11.56 15.35 18.54
C LEU A 114 -11.31 14.27 17.49
N GLY A 115 -10.69 13.17 17.88
CA GLY A 115 -10.42 12.05 17.00
C GLY A 115 -9.22 12.28 16.10
N GLY A 116 -9.16 11.55 14.99
CA GLY A 116 -8.02 11.50 14.09
C GLY A 116 -7.38 10.10 14.07
N HIS A 117 -6.61 9.82 13.04
CA HIS A 117 -6.00 8.51 12.85
C HIS A 117 -4.51 8.67 12.60
N ILE A 118 -3.69 8.03 13.45
CA ILE A 118 -2.23 8.00 13.29
C ILE A 118 -1.83 6.75 12.51
N GLY A 119 -2.40 5.60 12.87
CA GLY A 119 -2.00 4.30 12.36
C GLY A 119 -2.22 4.12 10.84
N SER A 120 -3.25 4.73 10.26
CA SER A 120 -3.54 4.63 8.83
C SER A 120 -2.49 5.38 7.99
N PHE A 121 -2.17 6.63 8.34
CA PHE A 121 -1.11 7.36 7.64
C PHE A 121 0.27 6.73 7.84
N ALA A 122 0.55 6.21 9.04
CA ALA A 122 1.81 5.53 9.32
C ALA A 122 2.10 4.39 8.32
N SER A 123 1.07 3.65 7.91
CA SER A 123 1.21 2.60 6.88
C SER A 123 1.40 3.13 5.46
N LEU A 124 0.85 4.31 5.15
CA LEU A 124 0.82 4.90 3.80
C LEU A 124 1.96 5.87 3.49
N ALA A 125 2.77 6.26 4.47
CA ALA A 125 3.73 7.34 4.32
C ALA A 125 4.75 7.16 3.17
N HIS A 126 5.16 5.92 2.86
CA HIS A 126 6.05 5.64 1.72
C HIS A 126 5.34 5.87 0.39
N MET A 127 4.08 5.43 0.28
CA MET A 127 3.26 5.62 -0.93
C MET A 127 3.00 7.10 -1.21
N PHE A 128 2.67 7.87 -0.17
CA PHE A 128 2.50 9.31 -0.29
C PHE A 128 3.82 10.02 -0.61
N GLY A 129 4.93 9.60 0.02
CA GLY A 129 6.26 10.13 -0.28
C GLY A 129 6.63 9.94 -1.75
N ALA A 130 6.44 8.74 -2.30
CA ALA A 130 6.68 8.47 -3.71
C ALA A 130 5.77 9.31 -4.62
N GLY A 131 4.48 9.41 -4.30
CA GLY A 131 3.53 10.22 -5.06
C GLY A 131 3.93 11.69 -5.12
N PHE A 132 4.16 12.31 -3.95
CA PHE A 132 4.55 13.72 -3.86
C PHE A 132 5.89 14.05 -4.53
N ASN A 133 6.85 13.14 -4.46
CA ASN A 133 8.21 13.44 -4.91
C ASN A 133 8.45 13.08 -6.38
N HIS A 134 7.64 12.17 -6.99
CA HIS A 134 7.99 11.59 -8.29
C HIS A 134 6.86 11.48 -9.30
N PHE A 135 5.59 11.42 -8.87
CA PHE A 135 4.51 11.01 -9.76
C PHE A 135 3.35 11.98 -9.87
N TRP A 136 3.05 12.75 -8.82
CA TRP A 136 1.89 13.64 -8.85
C TRP A 136 2.24 15.02 -9.37
N HIS A 137 1.50 15.43 -10.38
CA HIS A 137 1.69 16.72 -11.03
C HIS A 137 0.63 17.72 -10.53
N ALA A 138 1.08 18.91 -10.18
CA ALA A 138 0.20 20.05 -9.99
C ALA A 138 -0.22 20.62 -11.35
N GLU A 139 -1.24 21.47 -11.36
CA GLU A 139 -1.58 22.24 -12.53
C GLU A 139 -0.45 23.17 -12.93
N SER A 140 -0.12 23.22 -14.21
CA SER A 140 0.91 24.05 -14.82
C SER A 140 0.51 24.42 -16.26
N GLU A 141 1.32 25.22 -16.94
CA GLU A 141 1.06 25.57 -18.35
C GLU A 141 0.95 24.35 -19.27
N ASN A 142 1.66 23.27 -18.96
CA ASN A 142 1.77 22.08 -19.80
C ASN A 142 1.00 20.85 -19.28
N HIS A 143 0.44 20.94 -18.07
CA HIS A 143 -0.22 19.81 -17.42
C HIS A 143 -1.41 20.28 -16.56
N GLY A 144 -2.60 19.76 -16.82
CA GLY A 144 -3.81 20.15 -16.12
C GLY A 144 -3.93 19.65 -14.66
N GLY A 145 -2.86 19.12 -14.09
CA GLY A 145 -2.80 18.54 -12.74
C GLY A 145 -3.47 17.17 -12.64
N ASP A 146 -2.90 16.30 -11.82
CA ASP A 146 -3.48 15.01 -11.50
C ASP A 146 -4.65 15.14 -10.52
N CYS A 147 -5.53 14.16 -10.52
CA CYS A 147 -6.66 14.06 -9.59
C CYS A 147 -6.31 13.04 -8.52
N ILE A 148 -6.32 13.44 -7.24
CA ILE A 148 -5.94 12.58 -6.13
C ILE A 148 -7.10 12.43 -5.15
N TYR A 149 -7.68 11.23 -5.08
CA TYR A 149 -8.70 10.87 -4.10
C TYR A 149 -8.03 10.30 -2.86
N ILE A 150 -8.04 11.05 -1.79
CA ILE A 150 -7.35 10.73 -0.54
C ILE A 150 -8.35 10.26 0.50
N GLN A 151 -8.14 9.05 1.01
CA GLN A 151 -8.96 8.53 2.12
C GLN A 151 -8.94 9.49 3.32
N GLY A 152 -10.10 9.79 3.89
CA GLY A 152 -10.23 10.75 4.98
C GLY A 152 -9.33 10.49 6.19
N HIS A 153 -9.10 9.21 6.49
CA HIS A 153 -8.26 8.77 7.61
C HIS A 153 -6.78 9.20 7.49
N VAL A 154 -6.29 9.53 6.30
CA VAL A 154 -4.88 9.88 6.06
C VAL A 154 -4.66 11.38 5.88
N SER A 155 -5.71 12.19 6.00
CA SER A 155 -5.61 13.66 5.91
C SER A 155 -4.52 14.27 6.79
N PRO A 156 -4.24 13.77 8.04
CA PRO A 156 -3.14 14.29 8.84
C PRO A 156 -1.78 14.28 8.13
N GLY A 157 -1.49 13.24 7.34
CA GLY A 157 -0.24 13.16 6.60
C GLY A 157 -0.17 14.15 5.44
N VAL A 158 -1.28 14.44 4.78
CA VAL A 158 -1.35 15.46 3.73
C VAL A 158 -1.17 16.85 4.31
N TYR A 159 -1.81 17.15 5.43
CA TYR A 159 -1.59 18.40 6.16
C TYR A 159 -0.14 18.56 6.63
N ALA A 160 0.46 17.48 7.16
CA ALA A 160 1.86 17.48 7.56
C ALA A 160 2.80 17.77 6.38
N ARG A 161 2.54 17.21 5.19
CA ARG A 161 3.30 17.53 3.97
C ARG A 161 3.13 18.99 3.57
N ALA A 162 1.91 19.48 3.55
CA ALA A 162 1.60 20.87 3.21
C ALA A 162 2.24 21.88 4.18
N TYR A 163 2.34 21.52 5.47
CA TYR A 163 3.08 22.30 6.46
C TYR A 163 4.58 22.38 6.13
N LEU A 164 5.21 21.25 5.81
CA LEU A 164 6.61 21.26 5.38
C LEU A 164 6.83 22.09 4.12
N GLU A 165 5.91 22.07 3.16
CA GLU A 165 5.93 22.88 1.94
C GLU A 165 5.66 24.39 2.20
N GLY A 166 5.28 24.78 3.42
CA GLY A 166 4.92 26.17 3.75
C GLY A 166 3.53 26.60 3.29
N ARG A 167 2.67 25.67 2.88
CA ARG A 167 1.28 25.91 2.46
C ARG A 167 0.32 26.00 3.65
N LEU A 168 0.68 25.44 4.78
CA LEU A 168 -0.06 25.50 6.03
C LEU A 168 0.85 26.04 7.14
N THR A 169 0.25 26.72 8.11
CA THR A 169 0.92 27.26 9.29
C THR A 169 0.80 26.31 10.48
N GLU A 170 1.65 26.51 11.48
CA GLU A 170 1.55 25.78 12.75
C GLU A 170 0.22 26.05 13.47
N GLU A 171 -0.29 27.27 13.40
CA GLU A 171 -1.59 27.64 13.99
C GLU A 171 -2.73 26.83 13.36
N GLN A 172 -2.70 26.64 12.04
CA GLN A 172 -3.68 25.80 11.35
C GLN A 172 -3.61 24.34 11.79
N LEU A 173 -2.39 23.79 11.97
CA LEU A 173 -2.21 22.43 12.47
C LEU A 173 -2.73 22.27 13.93
N LEU A 174 -2.53 23.28 14.77
CA LEU A 174 -3.06 23.29 16.14
C LEU A 174 -4.58 23.26 16.19
N ASN A 175 -5.24 23.81 15.17
CA ASN A 175 -6.70 23.82 15.04
C ASN A 175 -7.23 22.65 14.18
N PHE A 176 -6.56 21.51 14.19
CA PHE A 176 -7.03 20.30 13.50
C PHE A 176 -8.40 19.84 14.00
N ARG A 177 -9.34 19.64 13.09
CA ARG A 177 -10.74 19.28 13.36
C ARG A 177 -11.53 20.33 14.16
N GLN A 178 -11.18 21.59 14.00
CA GLN A 178 -11.86 22.72 14.64
C GLN A 178 -12.35 23.72 13.58
N GLU A 179 -12.89 23.20 12.49
CA GLU A 179 -13.36 24.00 11.35
C GLU A 179 -14.60 24.83 11.62
N VAL A 180 -15.32 24.59 12.72
CA VAL A 180 -16.57 25.29 13.07
C VAL A 180 -16.37 26.79 13.15
N ASP A 181 -15.21 27.23 13.65
CA ASP A 181 -14.90 28.66 13.77
C ASP A 181 -14.22 29.24 12.52
N GLY A 182 -14.14 28.46 11.44
CA GLY A 182 -13.51 28.87 10.16
C GLY A 182 -11.99 29.03 10.22
N LYS A 183 -11.33 28.60 11.28
CA LYS A 183 -9.89 28.76 11.52
C LYS A 183 -9.10 27.46 11.44
N GLY A 184 -9.78 26.34 11.53
CA GLY A 184 -9.15 25.02 11.63
C GLY A 184 -9.06 24.29 10.31
N LEU A 185 -8.29 23.19 10.37
CA LEU A 185 -8.25 22.22 9.26
C LEU A 185 -9.49 21.33 9.34
N SER A 186 -10.08 21.03 8.17
CA SER A 186 -11.27 20.19 8.11
C SER A 186 -11.01 18.79 8.61
N SER A 187 -12.03 18.22 9.28
CA SER A 187 -11.98 16.85 9.80
C SER A 187 -11.72 15.82 8.70
N TYR A 188 -12.29 16.09 7.52
CA TYR A 188 -12.23 15.23 6.34
C TYR A 188 -11.99 16.06 5.08
N PRO A 189 -11.34 15.47 4.05
CA PRO A 189 -11.21 16.13 2.76
C PRO A 189 -12.56 16.55 2.18
N HIS A 190 -12.75 17.85 1.99
CA HIS A 190 -13.96 18.39 1.37
C HIS A 190 -13.72 19.78 0.76
N PRO A 191 -13.90 19.96 -0.56
CA PRO A 191 -13.63 21.23 -1.23
C PRO A 191 -14.54 22.37 -0.74
N LYS A 192 -15.72 22.09 -0.22
CA LYS A 192 -16.58 23.13 0.36
C LYS A 192 -16.02 23.72 1.65
N LEU A 193 -15.28 22.94 2.42
CA LEU A 193 -14.65 23.36 3.68
C LEU A 193 -13.28 24.01 3.47
N MET A 194 -12.53 23.50 2.48
CA MET A 194 -11.20 24.00 2.13
C MET A 194 -11.05 24.01 0.59
N PRO A 195 -11.66 24.98 -0.12
CA PRO A 195 -11.76 24.98 -1.58
C PRO A 195 -10.41 25.08 -2.30
N GLU A 196 -9.45 25.79 -1.70
CA GLU A 196 -8.10 25.96 -2.26
C GLU A 196 -7.14 24.80 -1.89
N PHE A 197 -7.66 23.80 -1.18
CA PHE A 197 -6.81 22.70 -0.68
C PHE A 197 -7.28 21.33 -1.16
N TRP A 198 -8.56 21.02 -1.02
CA TRP A 198 -9.11 19.70 -1.37
C TRP A 198 -9.79 19.70 -2.73
N GLN A 199 -9.42 18.73 -3.58
CA GLN A 199 -10.07 18.57 -4.89
C GLN A 199 -11.45 17.87 -4.80
N PHE A 200 -11.56 16.88 -3.91
CA PHE A 200 -12.71 15.97 -3.84
C PHE A 200 -13.18 15.72 -2.41
N PRO A 201 -14.50 15.51 -2.21
CA PRO A 201 -15.02 15.06 -0.94
C PRO A 201 -14.82 13.55 -0.80
N THR A 202 -14.01 13.12 0.15
CA THR A 202 -13.70 11.70 0.39
C THR A 202 -14.02 11.27 1.83
N VAL A 203 -15.16 11.76 2.33
CA VAL A 203 -15.61 11.53 3.71
C VAL A 203 -16.10 10.10 3.92
N SER A 204 -16.90 9.58 2.99
CA SER A 204 -17.49 8.25 3.09
C SER A 204 -16.64 7.23 2.36
N MET A 205 -16.35 6.11 3.02
CA MET A 205 -15.66 4.97 2.42
C MET A 205 -16.48 4.42 1.25
N GLY A 206 -15.80 3.97 0.19
CA GLY A 206 -16.40 3.47 -1.04
C GLY A 206 -16.75 4.53 -2.07
N LEU A 207 -17.09 5.76 -1.66
CA LEU A 207 -17.43 6.83 -2.61
C LEU A 207 -16.21 7.36 -3.37
N GLY A 208 -15.03 7.41 -2.75
CA GLY A 208 -13.79 7.82 -3.41
C GLY A 208 -13.47 6.95 -4.63
N PRO A 209 -13.40 5.62 -4.51
CA PRO A 209 -13.22 4.71 -5.64
C PRO A 209 -14.25 4.90 -6.76
N LEU A 210 -15.53 4.95 -6.41
CA LEU A 210 -16.59 5.13 -7.38
C LEU A 210 -16.48 6.47 -8.14
N MET A 211 -16.29 7.57 -7.41
CA MET A 211 -16.12 8.90 -8.03
C MET A 211 -14.88 8.97 -8.91
N ALA A 212 -13.77 8.33 -8.51
CA ALA A 212 -12.54 8.31 -9.29
C ALA A 212 -12.71 7.63 -10.65
N ILE A 213 -13.48 6.54 -10.72
CA ILE A 213 -13.82 5.87 -11.98
C ILE A 213 -14.56 6.84 -12.92
N TYR A 214 -15.58 7.52 -12.43
CA TYR A 214 -16.33 8.50 -13.24
C TYR A 214 -15.49 9.72 -13.60
N GLN A 215 -14.59 10.17 -12.71
CA GLN A 215 -13.65 11.25 -13.01
C GLN A 215 -12.68 10.86 -14.14
N ALA A 216 -12.09 9.67 -14.07
CA ALA A 216 -11.20 9.17 -15.11
C ALA A 216 -11.92 9.06 -16.47
N ARG A 217 -13.14 8.53 -16.45
CA ARG A 217 -14.02 8.48 -17.62
C ARG A 217 -14.32 9.87 -18.19
N PHE A 218 -14.62 10.82 -17.32
CA PHE A 218 -14.93 12.20 -17.74
C PHE A 218 -13.71 12.89 -18.36
N LEU A 219 -12.50 12.68 -17.83
CA LEU A 219 -11.26 13.18 -18.44
C LEU A 219 -11.08 12.62 -19.86
N LYS A 220 -11.28 11.31 -20.06
CA LYS A 220 -11.24 10.69 -21.41
C LYS A 220 -12.29 11.28 -22.35
N TYR A 221 -13.50 11.56 -21.85
CA TYR A 221 -14.55 12.22 -22.61
C TYR A 221 -14.14 13.64 -23.04
N LEU A 222 -13.60 14.45 -22.13
CA LEU A 222 -13.14 15.81 -22.45
C LEU A 222 -12.05 15.81 -23.52
N GLN A 223 -11.10 14.89 -23.43
CA GLN A 223 -10.04 14.68 -24.43
C GLN A 223 -10.63 14.28 -25.80
N ALA A 224 -11.48 13.27 -25.80
CA ALA A 224 -12.09 12.76 -27.05
C ALA A 224 -12.96 13.79 -27.77
N ARG A 225 -13.59 14.72 -27.01
CA ARG A 225 -14.40 15.82 -27.57
C ARG A 225 -13.57 17.07 -27.92
N GLY A 226 -12.28 17.09 -27.62
CA GLY A 226 -11.42 18.25 -27.84
C GLY A 226 -11.80 19.46 -26.97
N ILE A 227 -12.49 19.24 -25.84
CA ILE A 227 -12.91 20.30 -24.92
C ILE A 227 -11.75 20.75 -24.02
N ALA A 228 -10.91 19.82 -23.60
CA ALA A 228 -9.72 20.07 -22.79
C ALA A 228 -8.64 19.06 -23.08
N ASN A 229 -7.37 19.45 -22.97
CA ASN A 229 -6.24 18.52 -23.02
C ASN A 229 -6.09 17.83 -21.67
N THR A 230 -6.44 16.56 -21.61
CA THR A 230 -6.37 15.72 -20.41
C THR A 230 -5.54 14.45 -20.62
N GLU A 231 -4.81 14.36 -21.73
CA GLU A 231 -4.12 13.14 -22.17
C GLU A 231 -3.17 12.56 -21.13
N ASN A 232 -2.38 13.43 -20.46
CA ASN A 232 -1.36 13.00 -19.50
C ASN A 232 -1.84 13.02 -18.04
N ARG A 233 -3.09 13.41 -17.79
CA ARG A 233 -3.62 13.48 -16.44
C ARG A 233 -3.99 12.10 -15.91
N LYS A 234 -3.53 11.79 -14.70
CA LYS A 234 -3.88 10.55 -13.99
C LYS A 234 -4.90 10.84 -12.88
N VAL A 235 -5.70 9.84 -12.62
CA VAL A 235 -6.62 9.81 -11.48
C VAL A 235 -6.13 8.73 -10.53
N TRP A 236 -5.71 9.14 -9.34
CA TRP A 236 -5.24 8.28 -8.28
C TRP A 236 -6.29 8.17 -7.20
N VAL A 237 -6.54 6.98 -6.69
CA VAL A 237 -7.39 6.80 -5.53
C VAL A 237 -6.75 5.90 -4.51
N PHE A 238 -6.72 6.35 -3.26
CA PHE A 238 -6.19 5.62 -2.12
C PHE A 238 -7.34 5.00 -1.34
N CYS A 239 -7.28 3.68 -1.21
CA CYS A 239 -8.29 2.87 -0.53
C CYS A 239 -7.63 2.04 0.57
N GLY A 240 -8.37 1.76 1.65
CA GLY A 240 -8.01 0.69 2.56
C GLY A 240 -8.54 -0.67 2.08
N ASP A 241 -7.87 -1.75 2.47
CA ASP A 241 -8.35 -3.11 2.19
C ASP A 241 -9.72 -3.39 2.82
N GLY A 242 -9.99 -2.85 4.00
CA GLY A 242 -11.32 -2.90 4.62
C GLY A 242 -12.38 -2.05 3.91
N GLU A 243 -11.98 -0.98 3.20
CA GLU A 243 -12.87 -0.16 2.39
C GLU A 243 -13.38 -0.89 1.14
N MET A 244 -12.64 -1.91 0.69
CA MET A 244 -13.06 -2.73 -0.45
C MET A 244 -14.31 -3.59 -0.17
N ASP A 245 -14.72 -3.72 1.09
CA ASP A 245 -15.98 -4.39 1.44
C ASP A 245 -17.23 -3.50 1.19
N GLU A 246 -17.05 -2.20 1.01
CA GLU A 246 -18.15 -1.31 0.62
C GLU A 246 -18.58 -1.60 -0.82
N VAL A 247 -19.89 -1.73 -1.05
CA VAL A 247 -20.46 -2.06 -2.35
C VAL A 247 -20.01 -1.06 -3.44
N GLU A 248 -19.91 0.21 -3.07
CA GLU A 248 -19.50 1.29 -3.96
C GLU A 248 -18.05 1.16 -4.42
N SER A 249 -17.16 0.59 -3.59
CA SER A 249 -15.73 0.43 -3.92
C SER A 249 -15.52 -0.46 -5.15
N LEU A 250 -16.30 -1.52 -5.29
CA LEU A 250 -16.19 -2.50 -6.37
C LEU A 250 -17.28 -2.34 -7.43
N GLY A 251 -18.30 -1.54 -7.17
CA GLY A 251 -19.52 -1.47 -7.97
C GLY A 251 -19.34 -1.05 -9.44
N ALA A 252 -18.26 -0.37 -9.78
CA ALA A 252 -18.02 0.13 -11.14
C ALA A 252 -16.66 -0.31 -11.72
N ILE A 253 -15.95 -1.26 -11.11
CA ILE A 253 -14.64 -1.70 -11.61
C ILE A 253 -14.74 -2.31 -13.03
N GLY A 254 -15.81 -3.07 -13.32
CA GLY A 254 -16.06 -3.59 -14.65
C GLY A 254 -16.30 -2.51 -15.71
N LEU A 255 -16.87 -1.36 -15.33
CA LEU A 255 -17.01 -0.19 -16.23
C LEU A 255 -15.65 0.38 -16.57
N ALA A 256 -14.76 0.55 -15.59
CA ALA A 256 -13.45 1.10 -15.80
C ALA A 256 -12.61 0.28 -16.81
N ALA A 257 -12.65 -1.04 -16.67
CA ALA A 257 -11.97 -1.95 -17.60
C ALA A 257 -12.57 -1.91 -19.02
N ARG A 258 -13.91 -1.97 -19.13
CA ARG A 258 -14.60 -1.93 -20.43
C ARG A 258 -14.34 -0.65 -21.22
N GLU A 259 -14.14 0.48 -20.52
CA GLU A 259 -13.81 1.76 -21.17
C GLU A 259 -12.30 2.04 -21.26
N ASN A 260 -11.45 1.05 -20.94
CA ASN A 260 -9.98 1.14 -21.03
C ASN A 260 -9.42 2.39 -20.33
N LEU A 261 -9.85 2.63 -19.07
CA LEU A 261 -9.44 3.82 -18.31
C LEU A 261 -7.99 3.68 -17.81
N ASP A 262 -7.01 3.71 -18.71
CA ASP A 262 -5.57 3.62 -18.40
C ASP A 262 -5.00 4.87 -17.72
N ASN A 263 -5.84 5.88 -17.53
CA ASN A 263 -5.56 7.04 -16.70
C ASN A 263 -5.99 6.89 -15.23
N LEU A 264 -6.52 5.72 -14.85
CA LEU A 264 -7.00 5.42 -13.49
C LEU A 264 -6.06 4.46 -12.77
N ILE A 265 -5.64 4.83 -11.55
CA ILE A 265 -4.78 4.02 -10.70
C ILE A 265 -5.40 3.92 -9.30
N PHE A 266 -5.75 2.72 -8.89
CA PHE A 266 -6.12 2.41 -7.51
C PHE A 266 -4.88 2.00 -6.72
N VAL A 267 -4.74 2.55 -5.51
CA VAL A 267 -3.70 2.17 -4.55
C VAL A 267 -4.40 1.62 -3.31
N VAL A 268 -4.44 0.31 -3.19
CA VAL A 268 -5.08 -0.35 -2.04
C VAL A 268 -4.03 -0.64 -0.98
N ASN A 269 -4.17 0.01 0.17
CA ASN A 269 -3.33 -0.20 1.33
C ASN A 269 -3.76 -1.45 2.07
N CYS A 270 -3.14 -2.58 1.76
CA CYS A 270 -3.40 -3.87 2.38
C CYS A 270 -2.64 -3.98 3.71
N ASN A 271 -3.12 -3.27 4.73
CA ASN A 271 -2.57 -3.35 6.07
C ASN A 271 -3.15 -4.52 6.88
N LEU A 272 -4.10 -5.24 6.32
CA LEU A 272 -4.75 -6.46 6.80
C LEU A 272 -5.65 -6.26 8.03
N GLN A 273 -5.95 -5.00 8.39
CA GLN A 273 -6.69 -4.69 9.61
C GLN A 273 -7.86 -3.73 9.39
N ARG A 274 -9.01 -4.07 9.98
CA ARG A 274 -10.16 -3.19 10.19
C ARG A 274 -10.04 -2.40 11.50
N LEU A 275 -11.19 -1.99 12.01
CA LEU A 275 -11.32 -1.26 13.28
C LEU A 275 -10.83 -2.08 14.47
N ASP A 276 -11.19 -3.34 14.53
CA ASP A 276 -11.15 -4.22 15.70
C ASP A 276 -10.51 -5.60 15.44
N GLY A 277 -10.03 -5.84 14.22
CA GLY A 277 -9.46 -7.13 13.87
C GLY A 277 -8.91 -7.19 12.44
N PRO A 278 -8.52 -8.39 11.98
CA PRO A 278 -8.09 -8.60 10.62
C PRO A 278 -9.26 -8.43 9.63
N VAL A 279 -8.97 -7.94 8.42
CA VAL A 279 -9.95 -7.85 7.32
C VAL A 279 -10.47 -9.24 6.97
N ARG A 280 -9.53 -10.20 6.86
CA ARG A 280 -9.83 -11.61 6.68
C ARG A 280 -9.03 -12.42 7.69
N GLY A 281 -9.68 -13.01 8.68
CA GLY A 281 -8.98 -13.82 9.69
C GLY A 281 -8.38 -15.10 9.10
N ASN A 282 -9.20 -15.89 8.42
CA ASN A 282 -8.85 -17.18 7.83
C ASN A 282 -8.74 -17.14 6.29
N GLY A 283 -8.67 -15.95 5.71
CA GLY A 283 -8.54 -15.72 4.27
C GLY A 283 -7.34 -14.81 3.96
N LYS A 284 -7.28 -14.33 2.72
CA LYS A 284 -6.24 -13.45 2.21
C LYS A 284 -6.87 -12.39 1.33
N ILE A 285 -7.05 -11.21 1.89
CA ILE A 285 -7.71 -10.09 1.18
C ILE A 285 -7.00 -9.73 -0.13
N VAL A 286 -5.67 -9.80 -0.17
CA VAL A 286 -4.90 -9.50 -1.39
C VAL A 286 -5.29 -10.46 -2.52
N GLN A 287 -5.43 -11.77 -2.22
CA GLN A 287 -5.79 -12.76 -3.22
C GLN A 287 -7.25 -12.64 -3.67
N GLU A 288 -8.16 -12.28 -2.77
CA GLU A 288 -9.55 -11.98 -3.12
C GLU A 288 -9.62 -10.79 -4.07
N LEU A 289 -8.99 -9.67 -3.72
CA LEU A 289 -8.97 -8.47 -4.54
C LEU A 289 -8.25 -8.70 -5.88
N GLU A 290 -7.14 -9.45 -5.90
CA GLU A 290 -6.49 -9.82 -7.16
C GLU A 290 -7.47 -10.53 -8.09
N SER A 291 -8.23 -11.50 -7.58
CA SER A 291 -9.22 -12.26 -8.36
C SER A 291 -10.32 -11.36 -8.93
N GLU A 292 -10.86 -10.44 -8.12
CA GLU A 292 -11.93 -9.53 -8.52
C GLU A 292 -11.48 -8.53 -9.58
N PHE A 293 -10.31 -7.90 -9.39
CA PHE A 293 -9.78 -6.94 -10.35
C PHE A 293 -9.32 -7.60 -11.65
N ARG A 294 -8.64 -8.75 -11.59
CA ARG A 294 -8.27 -9.50 -12.80
C ARG A 294 -9.49 -9.98 -13.55
N GLY A 295 -10.47 -10.56 -12.84
CA GLY A 295 -11.74 -10.99 -13.44
C GLY A 295 -12.54 -9.86 -14.09
N SER A 296 -12.35 -8.64 -13.63
CA SER A 296 -12.95 -7.43 -14.20
C SER A 296 -12.12 -6.80 -15.33
N GLY A 297 -10.94 -7.33 -15.67
CA GLY A 297 -10.09 -6.83 -16.77
C GLY A 297 -9.10 -5.73 -16.39
N TRP A 298 -8.72 -5.61 -15.12
CA TRP A 298 -7.71 -4.67 -14.65
C TRP A 298 -6.28 -5.24 -14.72
N ASN A 299 -5.32 -4.37 -14.95
CA ASN A 299 -3.93 -4.65 -14.64
C ASN A 299 -3.73 -4.65 -13.12
N VAL A 300 -3.21 -5.75 -12.57
CA VAL A 300 -3.02 -5.92 -11.12
C VAL A 300 -1.53 -6.04 -10.81
N ILE A 301 -1.03 -5.16 -9.96
CA ILE A 301 0.35 -5.16 -9.47
C ILE A 301 0.33 -5.41 -7.96
N LYS A 302 0.88 -6.54 -7.53
CA LYS A 302 1.07 -6.85 -6.11
C LYS A 302 2.44 -6.39 -5.65
N LEU A 303 2.48 -5.70 -4.51
CA LEU A 303 3.70 -5.32 -3.81
C LEU A 303 3.60 -5.78 -2.35
N LEU A 304 4.10 -6.97 -2.06
CA LEU A 304 3.91 -7.67 -0.79
C LEU A 304 5.15 -7.67 0.10
N TRP A 305 6.33 -7.81 -0.52
CA TRP A 305 7.59 -8.05 0.14
C TRP A 305 8.62 -6.99 -0.23
N GLY A 306 9.34 -6.49 0.78
CA GLY A 306 10.43 -5.53 0.58
C GLY A 306 11.70 -6.23 0.05
N SER A 307 12.70 -5.43 -0.32
CA SER A 307 13.98 -5.90 -0.87
C SER A 307 14.74 -6.86 0.07
N ASP A 308 14.45 -6.81 1.38
CA ASP A 308 15.03 -7.72 2.36
C ASP A 308 14.65 -9.19 2.12
N TRP A 309 13.54 -9.43 1.41
CA TRP A 309 13.06 -10.76 1.05
C TRP A 309 13.66 -11.30 -0.26
N ASP A 310 14.21 -10.44 -1.12
CA ASP A 310 14.71 -10.85 -2.43
C ASP A 310 15.82 -11.91 -2.33
N PRO A 311 16.80 -11.82 -1.41
CA PRO A 311 17.80 -12.88 -1.25
C PRO A 311 17.22 -14.21 -0.75
N LEU A 312 16.15 -14.18 0.06
CA LEU A 312 15.47 -15.38 0.53
C LEU A 312 14.70 -16.05 -0.61
N LEU A 313 13.94 -15.27 -1.38
CA LEU A 313 13.18 -15.74 -2.54
C LEU A 313 14.09 -16.27 -3.66
N ALA A 314 15.25 -15.65 -3.89
CA ALA A 314 16.24 -16.12 -4.86
C ALA A 314 16.85 -17.49 -4.49
N ARG A 315 16.94 -17.81 -3.20
CA ARG A 315 17.44 -19.10 -2.70
C ARG A 315 16.35 -20.18 -2.63
N ASP A 316 15.08 -19.82 -2.79
CA ASP A 316 13.93 -20.72 -2.70
C ASP A 316 13.75 -21.58 -3.96
N LYS A 317 14.74 -22.46 -4.23
CA LYS A 317 14.76 -23.31 -5.44
C LYS A 317 13.63 -24.35 -5.47
N ASP A 318 13.21 -24.82 -4.30
CA ASP A 318 12.17 -25.84 -4.15
C ASP A 318 10.77 -25.28 -3.91
N GLY A 319 10.61 -23.93 -3.90
CA GLY A 319 9.36 -23.25 -3.66
C GLY A 319 8.81 -23.38 -2.24
N ALA A 320 9.59 -23.84 -1.27
CA ALA A 320 9.16 -24.05 0.11
C ALA A 320 8.72 -22.73 0.77
N LEU A 321 9.49 -21.64 0.56
CA LEU A 321 9.16 -20.31 1.07
C LEU A 321 7.90 -19.77 0.39
N ARG A 322 7.82 -19.83 -0.94
CA ARG A 322 6.63 -19.41 -1.70
C ARG A 322 5.38 -20.16 -1.28
N ARG A 323 5.51 -21.47 -0.98
CA ARG A 323 4.40 -22.29 -0.48
C ARG A 323 3.91 -21.79 0.88
N ILE A 324 4.78 -21.60 1.88
CA ILE A 324 4.35 -21.11 3.19
C ILE A 324 3.80 -19.68 3.12
N MET A 325 4.33 -18.83 2.22
CA MET A 325 3.77 -17.50 1.96
C MET A 325 2.34 -17.60 1.41
N MET A 326 2.10 -18.56 0.52
CA MET A 326 0.78 -18.78 -0.06
C MET A 326 -0.23 -19.40 0.93
N GLU A 327 0.21 -20.28 1.81
CA GLU A 327 -0.64 -20.94 2.80
C GLU A 327 -0.96 -20.06 4.02
N THR A 328 -0.11 -19.07 4.32
CA THR A 328 -0.26 -18.19 5.48
C THR A 328 -1.44 -17.24 5.28
N VAL A 329 -2.37 -17.23 6.22
CA VAL A 329 -3.56 -16.36 6.22
C VAL A 329 -3.28 -14.98 6.83
N ASP A 330 -4.17 -14.01 6.59
CA ASP A 330 -3.98 -12.62 7.04
C ASP A 330 -3.93 -12.49 8.55
N GLY A 331 -4.71 -13.31 9.29
CA GLY A 331 -4.66 -13.35 10.75
C GLY A 331 -3.28 -13.73 11.29
N ASP A 332 -2.62 -14.70 10.65
CA ASP A 332 -1.24 -15.09 11.00
C ASP A 332 -0.24 -13.98 10.66
N TYR A 333 -0.37 -13.37 9.46
CA TYR A 333 0.50 -12.24 9.08
C TYR A 333 0.38 -11.05 10.02
N GLN A 334 -0.81 -10.81 10.58
CA GLN A 334 -1.00 -9.80 11.60
C GLN A 334 -0.32 -10.21 12.91
N ALA A 335 -0.52 -11.47 13.36
CA ALA A 335 0.10 -11.98 14.57
C ALA A 335 1.64 -11.91 14.52
N PHE A 336 2.26 -12.11 13.36
CA PHE A 336 3.71 -12.00 13.18
C PHE A 336 4.24 -10.59 13.44
N LYS A 337 3.48 -9.56 13.18
CA LYS A 337 3.90 -8.17 13.49
C LYS A 337 3.49 -7.71 14.89
N ALA A 338 2.50 -8.34 15.49
CA ALA A 338 2.11 -8.08 16.87
C ALA A 338 3.01 -8.77 17.90
N ASN A 339 3.81 -9.76 17.48
CA ASN A 339 4.78 -10.52 18.27
C ASN A 339 6.23 -10.20 17.87
N ASP A 340 7.18 -10.95 18.37
CA ASP A 340 8.62 -10.79 18.13
C ASP A 340 9.15 -11.71 17.01
N GLY A 341 10.44 -11.56 16.71
CA GLY A 341 11.10 -12.36 15.68
C GLY A 341 11.25 -13.84 16.05
N ALA A 342 11.36 -14.19 17.33
CA ALA A 342 11.36 -15.57 17.77
C ALA A 342 10.03 -16.27 17.44
N TYR A 343 8.93 -15.55 17.62
CA TYR A 343 7.60 -16.01 17.22
C TYR A 343 7.50 -16.22 15.70
N VAL A 344 8.00 -15.29 14.89
CA VAL A 344 8.02 -15.40 13.42
C VAL A 344 8.90 -16.58 12.98
N ARG A 345 10.11 -16.72 13.54
CA ARG A 345 10.98 -17.87 13.27
C ARG A 345 10.27 -19.19 13.51
N LYS A 346 9.60 -19.33 14.64
CA LYS A 346 8.90 -20.57 15.00
C LYS A 346 7.65 -20.83 14.17
N HIS A 347 6.81 -19.84 14.00
CA HIS A 347 5.45 -20.03 13.48
C HIS A 347 5.30 -19.74 11.99
N PHE A 348 6.28 -19.09 11.35
CA PHE A 348 6.34 -18.91 9.92
C PHE A 348 7.42 -19.78 9.31
N PHE A 349 8.71 -19.46 9.54
CA PHE A 349 9.82 -20.21 8.95
C PHE A 349 9.90 -21.65 9.46
N GLY A 350 9.53 -21.90 10.70
CA GLY A 350 9.51 -23.23 11.31
C GLY A 350 8.44 -24.20 10.79
N ARG A 351 7.58 -23.78 9.87
CA ARG A 351 6.59 -24.65 9.22
C ARG A 351 7.24 -25.63 8.24
N ASP A 352 8.42 -25.30 7.72
CA ASP A 352 9.17 -26.17 6.84
C ASP A 352 10.67 -26.13 7.25
N PRO A 353 11.34 -27.29 7.38
CA PRO A 353 12.76 -27.33 7.75
C PRO A 353 13.67 -26.53 6.82
N LYS A 354 13.38 -26.48 5.50
CA LYS A 354 14.17 -25.74 4.52
C LYS A 354 14.08 -24.23 4.73
N THR A 355 12.88 -23.72 5.04
CA THR A 355 12.68 -22.30 5.32
C THR A 355 13.31 -21.89 6.66
N LEU A 356 13.29 -22.78 7.65
CA LEU A 356 13.98 -22.55 8.92
C LEU A 356 15.51 -22.47 8.72
N GLU A 357 16.08 -23.36 7.89
CA GLU A 357 17.49 -23.32 7.51
C GLU A 357 17.87 -22.04 6.77
N MET A 358 17.02 -21.55 5.86
CA MET A 358 17.24 -20.28 5.14
C MET A 358 17.55 -19.11 6.07
N VAL A 359 16.95 -19.05 7.24
CA VAL A 359 17.09 -17.96 8.21
C VAL A 359 17.94 -18.31 9.42
N ALA A 360 18.66 -19.44 9.40
CA ALA A 360 19.48 -19.89 10.54
C ALA A 360 20.57 -18.88 10.93
N HIS A 361 21.07 -18.11 9.96
CA HIS A 361 22.11 -17.09 10.15
C HIS A 361 21.57 -15.72 10.60
N MET A 362 20.26 -15.51 10.57
CA MET A 362 19.60 -14.25 10.93
C MET A 362 19.29 -14.25 12.43
N SER A 363 19.44 -13.11 13.08
CA SER A 363 18.89 -12.89 14.42
C SER A 363 17.35 -12.80 14.39
N ASP A 364 16.72 -12.89 15.56
CA ASP A 364 15.28 -12.70 15.66
C ASP A 364 14.89 -11.26 15.32
N ASP A 365 15.73 -10.28 15.64
CA ASP A 365 15.52 -8.89 15.24
C ASP A 365 15.60 -8.72 13.72
N ASP A 366 16.54 -9.36 13.03
CA ASP A 366 16.62 -9.35 11.57
C ASP A 366 15.35 -9.91 10.94
N ILE A 367 14.85 -11.03 11.45
CA ILE A 367 13.60 -11.66 10.98
C ILE A 367 12.40 -10.73 11.21
N TRP A 368 12.30 -10.10 12.37
CA TRP A 368 11.21 -9.19 12.66
C TRP A 368 11.25 -7.94 11.78
N ASN A 369 12.43 -7.47 11.43
CA ASN A 369 12.67 -6.29 10.60
C ASN A 369 12.49 -6.53 9.09
N LEU A 370 12.28 -7.76 8.63
CA LEU A 370 11.93 -8.03 7.23
C LEU A 370 10.67 -7.21 6.85
N ARG A 371 10.86 -6.29 5.90
CA ARG A 371 9.83 -5.29 5.55
C ARG A 371 8.76 -5.87 4.63
N ARG A 372 7.54 -5.41 4.81
CA ARG A 372 6.50 -5.55 3.80
C ARG A 372 6.74 -4.56 2.67
N GLY A 373 6.31 -4.90 1.45
CA GLY A 373 6.61 -4.14 0.23
C GLY A 373 6.25 -2.66 0.29
N GLY A 374 5.12 -2.31 0.90
CA GLY A 374 4.71 -0.91 1.05
C GLY A 374 5.59 -0.06 2.00
N HIS A 375 6.56 -0.67 2.66
CA HIS A 375 7.56 0.02 3.48
C HIS A 375 8.95 0.04 2.83
N ASP A 376 9.04 -0.35 1.57
CA ASP A 376 10.26 -0.28 0.78
C ASP A 376 10.12 0.81 -0.28
N PRO A 377 10.85 1.94 -0.18
CA PRO A 377 10.66 3.08 -1.07
C PRO A 377 11.06 2.80 -2.52
N GLN A 378 12.08 1.94 -2.73
CA GLN A 378 12.51 1.55 -4.08
C GLN A 378 11.41 0.72 -4.77
N LYS A 379 10.85 -0.25 -4.07
CA LYS A 379 9.79 -1.10 -4.63
C LYS A 379 8.47 -0.34 -4.83
N VAL A 380 8.14 0.59 -3.95
CA VAL A 380 6.97 1.49 -4.14
C VAL A 380 7.16 2.35 -5.38
N TYR A 381 8.37 2.91 -5.59
CA TYR A 381 8.68 3.66 -6.81
C TYR A 381 8.51 2.79 -8.07
N ALA A 382 9.07 1.57 -8.08
CA ALA A 382 8.97 0.66 -9.20
C ALA A 382 7.51 0.29 -9.54
N ALA A 383 6.69 0.03 -8.52
CA ALA A 383 5.27 -0.26 -8.69
C ALA A 383 4.50 0.93 -9.28
N TYR A 384 4.75 2.14 -8.81
CA TYR A 384 4.13 3.36 -9.34
C TYR A 384 4.60 3.64 -10.77
N HIS A 385 5.89 3.45 -11.05
CA HIS A 385 6.46 3.62 -12.40
C HIS A 385 5.78 2.68 -13.40
N GLN A 386 5.59 1.42 -13.06
CA GLN A 386 4.89 0.48 -13.92
C GLN A 386 3.42 0.86 -14.10
N ALA A 387 2.75 1.30 -13.04
CA ALA A 387 1.33 1.70 -13.09
C ALA A 387 1.09 2.91 -14.00
N VAL A 388 1.92 3.96 -13.93
CA VAL A 388 1.73 5.17 -14.77
C VAL A 388 2.03 4.93 -16.23
N ASN A 389 2.90 3.95 -16.55
CA ASN A 389 3.28 3.60 -17.92
C ASN A 389 2.39 2.54 -18.56
N HIS A 390 1.57 1.85 -17.77
CA HIS A 390 0.63 0.85 -18.30
C HIS A 390 -0.44 1.51 -19.18
N LYS A 391 -0.78 0.87 -20.30
CA LYS A 391 -1.75 1.37 -21.28
C LYS A 391 -2.85 0.34 -21.54
N GLY A 392 -4.01 0.85 -21.92
CA GLY A 392 -5.15 0.05 -22.34
C GLY A 392 -6.02 -0.52 -21.23
N GLN A 393 -5.58 -0.45 -19.95
CA GLN A 393 -6.34 -0.96 -18.82
C GLN A 393 -6.16 -0.05 -17.60
N PRO A 394 -7.17 0.09 -16.73
CA PRO A 394 -6.97 0.67 -15.40
C PRO A 394 -6.04 -0.23 -14.58
N THR A 395 -5.28 0.37 -13.67
CA THR A 395 -4.32 -0.37 -12.83
C THR A 395 -4.74 -0.33 -11.36
N VAL A 396 -4.64 -1.47 -10.68
CA VAL A 396 -4.71 -1.55 -9.22
C VAL A 396 -3.37 -2.02 -8.65
N LEU A 397 -2.91 -1.30 -7.63
CA LEU A 397 -1.74 -1.63 -6.83
C LEU A 397 -2.23 -2.22 -5.49
N LEU A 398 -1.98 -3.50 -5.24
CA LEU A 398 -2.26 -4.17 -3.98
C LEU A 398 -1.00 -4.16 -3.12
N ILE A 399 -0.90 -3.20 -2.20
CA ILE A 399 0.33 -2.91 -1.47
C ILE A 399 0.21 -3.34 -0.02
N LYS A 400 0.98 -4.36 0.36
CA LYS A 400 0.99 -4.89 1.72
C LYS A 400 1.81 -4.02 2.66
N THR A 401 1.19 -3.60 3.76
CA THR A 401 1.80 -2.74 4.78
C THR A 401 1.56 -3.26 6.19
N VAL A 402 2.04 -2.53 7.19
CA VAL A 402 1.75 -2.75 8.60
C VAL A 402 1.00 -1.55 9.14
N LYS A 403 -0.20 -1.78 9.69
CA LYS A 403 -0.97 -0.73 10.35
C LYS A 403 -0.21 -0.21 11.57
N GLY A 404 -0.09 1.11 11.69
CA GLY A 404 0.68 1.70 12.78
C GLY A 404 2.19 1.53 12.65
N PHE A 405 2.72 1.36 11.43
CA PHE A 405 4.15 1.22 11.19
C PHE A 405 4.95 2.33 11.89
N GLY A 406 5.92 1.94 12.71
CA GLY A 406 6.75 2.87 13.48
C GLY A 406 6.22 3.23 14.86
N MET A 407 4.99 2.83 15.22
CA MET A 407 4.42 3.10 16.55
C MET A 407 4.93 2.13 17.64
N GLY A 408 5.84 1.24 17.29
CA GLY A 408 6.45 0.30 18.24
C GLY A 408 5.44 -0.63 18.91
N LYS A 409 5.75 -1.07 20.13
CA LYS A 409 4.94 -2.03 20.89
C LYS A 409 3.53 -1.55 21.23
N SER A 410 3.27 -0.25 21.23
CA SER A 410 1.97 0.34 21.58
C SER A 410 0.94 0.25 20.47
N GLY A 411 1.37 0.13 19.19
CA GLY A 411 0.46 0.23 18.08
C GLY A 411 0.75 -0.68 16.89
N GLU A 412 2.00 -1.03 16.62
CA GLU A 412 2.37 -1.70 15.38
C GLU A 412 1.76 -3.10 15.29
N GLY A 413 0.89 -3.30 14.28
CA GLY A 413 0.22 -4.59 14.04
C GLY A 413 -0.85 -4.97 15.07
N LYS A 414 -1.15 -4.14 16.07
CA LYS A 414 -2.16 -4.44 17.09
C LYS A 414 -3.56 -4.01 16.67
N ASN A 415 -4.58 -4.75 17.13
CA ASN A 415 -5.99 -4.43 16.86
C ASN A 415 -6.41 -3.06 17.42
N THR A 416 -5.80 -2.63 18.52
CA THR A 416 -6.11 -1.34 19.17
C THR A 416 -5.57 -0.12 18.42
N VAL A 417 -4.67 -0.31 17.43
CA VAL A 417 -3.96 0.80 16.74
C VAL A 417 -4.90 1.75 16.00
N HIS A 418 -6.04 1.27 15.52
CA HIS A 418 -7.00 2.12 14.79
C HIS A 418 -7.57 3.24 15.66
N GLN A 419 -7.80 2.95 16.93
CA GLN A 419 -8.37 3.91 17.89
C GLN A 419 -7.32 4.65 18.73
N THR A 420 -6.03 4.39 18.52
CA THR A 420 -4.95 5.05 19.23
C THR A 420 -4.88 6.53 18.84
N LYS A 421 -5.35 7.40 19.72
CA LYS A 421 -5.38 8.86 19.55
C LYS A 421 -4.50 9.57 20.56
N LYS A 422 -4.28 8.91 21.70
CA LYS A 422 -3.47 9.40 22.83
C LYS A 422 -2.30 8.46 22.98
N LEU A 423 -1.09 8.93 22.70
CA LEU A 423 0.15 8.22 22.97
C LEU A 423 0.70 8.63 24.32
N THR A 424 1.31 7.70 25.04
CA THR A 424 2.07 8.01 26.23
C THR A 424 3.35 8.75 25.87
N ASP A 425 4.00 9.40 26.83
CA ASP A 425 5.28 10.08 26.59
C ASP A 425 6.39 9.09 26.20
N GLU A 426 6.32 7.86 26.69
CA GLU A 426 7.22 6.77 26.28
C GLU A 426 6.98 6.36 24.83
N ASP A 427 5.73 6.23 24.39
CA ASP A 427 5.40 5.92 23.00
C ASP A 427 5.91 7.00 22.02
N ILE A 428 5.77 8.27 22.42
CA ILE A 428 6.26 9.42 21.65
C ILE A 428 7.79 9.40 21.54
N LYS A 429 8.47 9.04 22.64
CA LYS A 429 9.93 8.89 22.66
C LYS A 429 10.38 7.75 21.74
N ILE A 430 9.75 6.59 21.83
CA ILE A 430 10.03 5.45 20.95
C ILE A 430 9.84 5.84 19.49
N PHE A 431 8.78 6.57 19.17
CA PHE A 431 8.50 7.04 17.82
C PHE A 431 9.58 8.02 17.33
N ARG A 432 9.98 9.01 18.13
CA ARG A 432 11.06 9.95 17.84
C ARG A 432 12.36 9.22 17.56
N ASP A 433 12.74 8.30 18.44
CA ASP A 433 14.01 7.58 18.37
C ASP A 433 14.07 6.65 17.15
N ARG A 434 12.98 5.95 16.85
CA ARG A 434 12.90 5.06 15.68
C ARG A 434 13.13 5.78 14.35
N PHE A 435 12.67 7.02 14.24
CA PHE A 435 12.80 7.83 13.02
C PHE A 435 13.94 8.86 13.08
N ASN A 436 14.81 8.78 14.10
CA ASN A 436 15.93 9.69 14.30
C ASN A 436 15.56 11.18 14.18
N LEU A 437 14.43 11.56 14.78
CA LEU A 437 13.97 12.94 14.73
C LEU A 437 14.82 13.84 15.65
N PRO A 438 15.27 15.00 15.19
CA PRO A 438 16.17 15.87 15.94
C PRO A 438 15.41 16.72 16.98
N ILE A 439 14.64 16.06 17.84
CA ILE A 439 13.86 16.68 18.91
C ILE A 439 14.46 16.27 20.25
N PRO A 440 14.96 17.23 21.06
CA PRO A 440 15.58 16.92 22.34
C PRO A 440 14.54 16.40 23.35
N ASP A 441 15.00 15.58 24.30
CA ASP A 441 14.13 15.00 25.35
C ASP A 441 13.35 16.05 26.15
N SER A 442 13.95 17.25 26.37
CA SER A 442 13.31 18.36 27.07
C SER A 442 12.08 18.93 26.35
N GLU A 443 12.00 18.78 25.02
CA GLU A 443 10.89 19.29 24.22
C GLU A 443 9.81 18.23 23.94
N LEU A 444 10.11 16.94 24.15
CA LEU A 444 9.16 15.85 23.86
C LEU A 444 7.81 16.01 24.56
N PRO A 445 7.71 16.45 25.84
CA PRO A 445 6.41 16.61 26.48
C PRO A 445 5.51 17.66 25.82
N LYS A 446 6.10 18.63 25.10
CA LYS A 446 5.35 19.64 24.33
C LYS A 446 4.90 19.16 22.97
N ILE A 447 5.48 18.03 22.48
CA ILE A 447 5.22 17.45 21.15
C ILE A 447 5.30 18.54 20.08
N PRO A 448 6.45 19.23 19.90
CA PRO A 448 6.54 20.36 18.97
C PRO A 448 6.32 19.87 17.54
N PHE A 449 5.70 20.69 16.70
CA PHE A 449 5.79 20.47 15.26
C PHE A 449 7.23 20.69 14.81
N TYR A 450 7.67 19.92 13.84
CA TYR A 450 9.04 20.01 13.35
C TYR A 450 9.08 20.32 11.85
N LYS A 451 9.73 21.40 11.52
CA LYS A 451 10.07 21.79 10.15
C LYS A 451 11.52 22.26 10.14
N PRO A 452 12.40 21.62 9.36
CA PRO A 452 13.77 22.09 9.17
C PRO A 452 13.80 23.50 8.58
N ALA A 453 14.93 24.19 8.73
CA ALA A 453 15.17 25.46 8.03
C ALA A 453 15.23 25.24 6.51
N ASP A 454 14.76 26.23 5.73
CA ASP A 454 14.60 26.13 4.28
C ASP A 454 15.92 25.89 3.52
N ASP A 455 17.06 26.20 4.15
CA ASP A 455 18.40 25.99 3.61
C ASP A 455 18.98 24.57 3.87
N THR A 456 18.25 23.71 4.57
CA THR A 456 18.68 22.32 4.78
C THR A 456 18.58 21.50 3.48
N PRO A 457 19.40 20.43 3.33
CA PRO A 457 19.33 19.56 2.16
C PRO A 457 17.93 18.98 1.92
N GLU A 458 17.23 18.61 2.98
CA GLU A 458 15.89 18.04 2.93
C GLU A 458 14.86 19.03 2.38
N MET A 459 14.90 20.27 2.87
CA MET A 459 13.95 21.30 2.44
C MET A 459 14.24 21.77 1.02
N ARG A 460 15.52 21.92 0.64
CA ARG A 460 15.89 22.20 -0.76
C ARG A 460 15.39 21.09 -1.69
N TYR A 461 15.60 19.83 -1.33
CA TYR A 461 15.11 18.68 -2.09
C TYR A 461 13.59 18.69 -2.20
N LEU A 462 12.86 18.88 -1.08
CA LEU A 462 11.41 18.96 -1.07
C LEU A 462 10.88 20.04 -2.01
N HIS A 463 11.46 21.26 -1.96
CA HIS A 463 11.06 22.36 -2.82
C HIS A 463 11.41 22.13 -4.30
N GLU A 464 12.55 21.46 -4.59
CA GLU A 464 12.90 21.06 -5.95
C GLU A 464 11.89 20.07 -6.53
N ARG A 465 11.49 19.04 -5.75
CA ARG A 465 10.49 18.07 -6.16
C ARG A 465 9.08 18.66 -6.30
N ARG A 466 8.82 19.78 -5.65
CA ARG A 466 7.53 20.48 -5.74
C ARG A 466 7.40 21.39 -6.95
N LYS A 467 8.51 21.84 -7.53
CA LYS A 467 8.55 22.66 -8.75
C LYS A 467 8.18 21.85 -9.99
#